data_9c7413149302fed45e2d0eac0ca627c1
#
_entry.id   9c7413149302fed45e2d0eac0ca627c1
#
_cell.length_a   1.000
_cell.length_b   1.000
_cell.length_c   1.000
_cell.angle_alpha   90.00
_cell.angle_beta   90.00
_cell.angle_gamma   90.00
#
_symmetry.space_group_name_H-M   'P 1'
#
loop_
_entity.id
_entity.type
_entity.pdbx_description
1 polymer ?
#
loop_
_entity_poly.entity_id
_entity_poly.type
_entity_poly.pdbx_seq_one_letter_code
_entity_poly.pdbx_strand_id
1 'polypeptide(L)'
;MYAYLLPYYRAGLDGVIVQDIGVVKYIREHFPKMPVHASTQMTITNTLGADHLKQYGITRVVPARELLLGEIRDMKRQTGLEMECFVHGALCYCYSGQCLLSSMIGGRSGNRGQCAQPCRLPYQIDGKKPADLMSLKDLCTIDILPELIDAGVDSFKIEGRMKQPEYVYTVVKMYRKYADHYLKLQKEGKDRSAYRVSEADKRELLAAYQRRGYCEGYYHQHNGRDMISLKRPKNAKDGNTEEKPWQDIKVQEKINGILTFSVGKRAKLTVSYGNITVECTGQEVQEAQKQPLDPKRIEKQMRKTGN
;
A
#
# COMPACT_ATOMS: atom_id res chain seq x y z
N MET A 1 -15.96 18.33 1.43
CA MET A 1 -15.22 17.54 2.45
C MET A 1 -16.10 17.20 3.65
N TYR A 2 -16.83 18.15 4.25
CA TYR A 2 -17.69 17.91 5.43
C TYR A 2 -18.67 16.74 5.23
N ALA A 3 -19.52 16.83 4.22
CA ALA A 3 -20.53 15.79 3.92
C ALA A 3 -19.89 14.40 3.62
N TYR A 4 -18.67 14.39 3.11
CA TYR A 4 -17.92 13.15 2.86
C TYR A 4 -17.40 12.52 4.16
N LEU A 5 -16.85 13.30 5.08
CA LEU A 5 -16.23 12.78 6.31
C LEU A 5 -17.26 12.52 7.44
N LEU A 6 -18.37 13.24 7.45
CA LEU A 6 -19.36 13.17 8.52
C LEU A 6 -19.91 11.76 8.81
N PRO A 7 -20.26 10.94 7.80
CA PRO A 7 -20.73 9.57 8.05
C PRO A 7 -19.67 8.71 8.77
N TYR A 8 -18.41 8.80 8.36
CA TYR A 8 -17.31 8.05 8.98
C TYR A 8 -17.02 8.51 10.41
N TYR A 9 -17.06 9.83 10.63
CA TYR A 9 -16.90 10.40 11.96
C TYR A 9 -17.99 9.94 12.92
N ARG A 10 -19.27 9.94 12.45
CA ARG A 10 -20.41 9.43 13.23
C ARG A 10 -20.35 7.93 13.49
N ALA A 11 -19.78 7.18 12.56
CA ALA A 11 -19.55 5.73 12.71
C ALA A 11 -18.40 5.39 13.65
N GLY A 12 -17.67 6.38 14.18
CA GLY A 12 -16.55 6.15 15.09
C GLY A 12 -15.28 5.65 14.42
N LEU A 13 -14.96 6.17 13.20
CA LEU A 13 -13.72 5.82 12.51
C LEU A 13 -12.51 6.10 13.40
N ASP A 14 -11.61 5.11 13.54
CA ASP A 14 -10.43 5.17 14.42
C ASP A 14 -9.40 6.22 14.03
N GLY A 15 -9.38 6.64 12.78
CA GLY A 15 -8.46 7.69 12.31
C GLY A 15 -8.40 7.82 10.80
N VAL A 16 -7.81 8.90 10.35
CA VAL A 16 -7.57 9.18 8.92
C VAL A 16 -6.10 9.47 8.66
N ILE A 17 -5.59 8.94 7.55
CA ILE A 17 -4.23 9.24 7.08
C ILE A 17 -4.32 10.39 6.08
N VAL A 18 -3.61 11.47 6.34
CA VAL A 18 -3.68 12.72 5.58
C VAL A 18 -2.28 13.15 5.13
N GLN A 19 -2.19 13.70 3.91
CA GLN A 19 -0.93 14.21 3.36
C GLN A 19 -0.90 15.74 3.24
N ASP A 20 -2.04 16.40 3.30
CA ASP A 20 -2.19 17.84 3.06
C ASP A 20 -2.51 18.57 4.37
N ILE A 21 -1.70 19.59 4.70
CA ILE A 21 -1.86 20.36 5.96
C ILE A 21 -3.17 21.13 5.99
N GLY A 22 -3.66 21.62 4.84
CA GLY A 22 -4.96 22.29 4.77
C GLY A 22 -6.10 21.35 5.13
N VAL A 23 -6.01 20.08 4.67
CA VAL A 23 -6.95 19.03 5.05
C VAL A 23 -6.84 18.69 6.53
N VAL A 24 -5.64 18.64 7.11
CA VAL A 24 -5.44 18.42 8.55
C VAL A 24 -6.14 19.55 9.35
N LYS A 25 -5.89 20.81 9.00
CA LYS A 25 -6.55 21.97 9.64
C LYS A 25 -8.05 21.88 9.55
N TYR A 26 -8.58 21.61 8.36
CA TYR A 26 -10.02 21.43 8.15
C TYR A 26 -10.62 20.36 9.06
N ILE A 27 -9.95 19.21 9.19
CA ILE A 27 -10.41 18.11 10.05
C ILE A 27 -10.38 18.53 11.51
N ARG A 28 -9.31 19.22 11.97
CA ARG A 28 -9.25 19.71 13.34
C ARG A 28 -10.38 20.66 13.69
N GLU A 29 -10.74 21.54 12.75
CA GLU A 29 -11.81 22.51 12.92
C GLU A 29 -13.20 21.87 12.99
N HIS A 30 -13.48 20.93 12.08
CA HIS A 30 -14.82 20.38 11.89
C HIS A 30 -15.05 19.01 12.57
N PHE A 31 -13.99 18.28 12.84
CA PHE A 31 -14.01 16.93 13.43
C PHE A 31 -12.93 16.79 14.52
N PRO A 32 -13.00 17.56 15.62
CA PRO A 32 -11.90 17.69 16.58
C PRO A 32 -11.52 16.37 17.27
N LYS A 33 -12.43 15.42 17.38
CA LYS A 33 -12.18 14.11 18.01
C LYS A 33 -11.64 13.05 17.04
N MET A 34 -11.59 13.33 15.72
CA MET A 34 -11.07 12.36 14.74
C MET A 34 -9.54 12.31 14.82
N PRO A 35 -8.92 11.16 15.13
CA PRO A 35 -7.47 11.04 15.08
C PRO A 35 -6.94 11.25 13.64
N VAL A 36 -5.85 12.01 13.52
CA VAL A 36 -5.22 12.29 12.23
C VAL A 36 -3.78 11.80 12.24
N HIS A 37 -3.46 10.98 11.25
CA HIS A 37 -2.13 10.40 11.06
C HIS A 37 -1.46 11.04 9.85
N ALA A 38 -0.21 11.45 10.01
CA ALA A 38 0.58 12.00 8.91
C ALA A 38 0.97 10.90 7.93
N SER A 39 0.58 11.06 6.67
CA SER A 39 0.95 10.12 5.60
C SER A 39 2.45 10.12 5.33
N THR A 40 3.00 8.99 4.89
CA THR A 40 4.37 8.93 4.32
C THR A 40 4.54 9.90 3.13
N GLN A 41 3.45 10.29 2.49
CA GLN A 41 3.46 11.27 1.40
C GLN A 41 3.68 12.72 1.86
N MET A 42 3.65 12.98 3.17
CA MET A 42 4.11 14.28 3.75
C MET A 42 5.64 14.38 3.79
N THR A 43 6.36 13.34 3.44
CA THR A 43 7.83 13.30 3.36
C THR A 43 8.50 13.68 4.70
N ILE A 44 8.05 13.06 5.78
CA ILE A 44 8.63 13.31 7.11
C ILE A 44 9.92 12.53 7.24
N THR A 45 11.05 13.24 7.12
CA THR A 45 12.40 12.68 7.07
C THR A 45 13.26 12.99 8.29
N ASN A 46 12.72 13.71 9.27
CA ASN A 46 13.46 14.06 10.49
C ASN A 46 12.53 14.41 11.66
N THR A 47 13.10 14.47 12.84
CA THR A 47 12.40 14.77 14.09
C THR A 47 11.74 16.14 14.10
N LEU A 48 12.38 17.16 13.51
CA LEU A 48 11.83 18.54 13.49
C LEU A 48 10.52 18.58 12.69
N GLY A 49 10.49 17.90 11.53
CA GLY A 49 9.27 17.79 10.73
C GLY A 49 8.15 17.06 11.46
N ALA A 50 8.47 15.98 12.17
CA ALA A 50 7.49 15.24 12.97
C ALA A 50 6.98 16.08 14.16
N ASP A 51 7.88 16.75 14.88
CA ASP A 51 7.53 17.59 16.01
C ASP A 51 6.65 18.79 15.61
N HIS A 52 6.97 19.41 14.47
CA HIS A 52 6.15 20.48 13.90
C HIS A 52 4.70 20.07 13.66
N LEU A 53 4.44 18.81 13.31
CA LEU A 53 3.09 18.32 13.06
C LEU A 53 2.25 18.18 14.33
N LYS A 54 2.85 18.13 15.52
CA LYS A 54 2.11 18.04 16.79
C LYS A 54 1.21 19.26 17.00
N GLN A 55 1.64 20.45 16.58
CA GLN A 55 0.82 21.66 16.69
C GLN A 55 -0.50 21.60 15.91
N TYR A 56 -0.57 20.70 14.93
CA TYR A 56 -1.79 20.44 14.16
C TYR A 56 -2.59 19.25 14.72
N GLY A 57 -2.22 18.73 15.90
CA GLY A 57 -2.91 17.61 16.53
C GLY A 57 -2.71 16.27 15.84
N ILE A 58 -1.62 16.10 15.08
CA ILE A 58 -1.21 14.79 14.55
C ILE A 58 -0.82 13.88 15.72
N THR A 59 -1.32 12.66 15.73
CA THR A 59 -1.07 11.68 16.79
C THR A 59 -0.13 10.55 16.36
N ARG A 60 -0.07 10.27 15.04
CA ARG A 60 0.78 9.23 14.45
C ARG A 60 1.45 9.74 13.19
N VAL A 61 2.71 9.35 12.99
CA VAL A 61 3.46 9.63 11.77
C VAL A 61 3.76 8.33 11.05
N VAL A 62 3.52 8.32 9.73
CA VAL A 62 4.09 7.31 8.83
C VAL A 62 5.34 7.95 8.22
N PRO A 63 6.54 7.73 8.77
CA PRO A 63 7.75 8.40 8.29
C PRO A 63 8.08 8.02 6.86
N ALA A 64 8.92 8.82 6.22
CA ALA A 64 9.48 8.49 4.92
C ALA A 64 10.24 7.15 5.00
N ARG A 65 10.15 6.31 3.96
CA ARG A 65 10.75 4.97 3.95
C ARG A 65 12.28 4.99 3.89
N GLU A 66 12.83 6.16 3.61
CA GLU A 66 14.26 6.41 3.43
C GLU A 66 15.01 6.61 4.75
N LEU A 67 14.30 6.58 5.89
CA LEU A 67 14.88 6.73 7.20
C LEU A 67 15.54 5.43 7.69
N LEU A 68 16.67 5.60 8.38
CA LEU A 68 17.29 4.54 9.15
C LEU A 68 16.49 4.23 10.41
N LEU A 69 16.60 3.01 10.90
CA LEU A 69 15.93 2.58 12.12
C LEU A 69 16.32 3.42 13.35
N GLY A 70 17.59 3.84 13.42
CA GLY A 70 18.08 4.75 14.46
C GLY A 70 17.38 6.09 14.43
N GLU A 71 17.18 6.68 13.25
CA GLU A 71 16.47 7.95 13.07
C GLU A 71 15.00 7.84 13.48
N ILE A 72 14.33 6.73 13.17
CA ILE A 72 12.95 6.45 13.57
C ILE A 72 12.84 6.34 15.10
N ARG A 73 13.75 5.61 15.73
CA ARG A 73 13.84 5.49 17.19
C ARG A 73 14.04 6.85 17.87
N ASP A 74 14.93 7.67 17.33
CA ASP A 74 15.18 9.00 17.86
C ASP A 74 13.98 9.94 17.67
N MET A 75 13.31 9.87 16.52
CA MET A 75 12.05 10.57 16.25
C MET A 75 10.98 10.16 17.26
N LYS A 76 10.76 8.86 17.48
CA LYS A 76 9.83 8.34 18.50
C LYS A 76 10.12 8.89 19.89
N ARG A 77 11.38 8.77 20.32
CA ARG A 77 11.82 9.21 21.67
C ARG A 77 11.64 10.70 21.89
N GLN A 78 11.97 11.53 20.88
CA GLN A 78 11.96 12.98 21.02
C GLN A 78 10.56 13.58 20.87
N THR A 79 9.74 13.01 20.00
CA THR A 79 8.40 13.57 19.73
C THR A 79 7.29 12.95 20.58
N GLY A 80 7.45 11.69 21.01
CA GLY A 80 6.41 10.92 21.67
C GLY A 80 5.24 10.52 20.77
N LEU A 81 5.31 10.86 19.46
CA LEU A 81 4.29 10.46 18.49
C LEU A 81 4.33 8.95 18.23
N GLU A 82 3.19 8.38 17.85
CA GLU A 82 3.17 7.01 17.34
C GLU A 82 3.87 6.93 15.98
N MET A 83 4.67 5.87 15.79
CA MET A 83 5.37 5.59 14.55
C MET A 83 4.73 4.41 13.84
N GLU A 84 4.28 4.62 12.59
CA GLU A 84 3.78 3.56 11.72
C GLU A 84 4.77 3.33 10.59
N CYS A 85 5.43 2.17 10.57
CA CYS A 85 6.50 1.87 9.63
C CYS A 85 6.12 0.78 8.65
N PHE A 86 6.53 0.94 7.39
CA PHE A 86 6.37 -0.11 6.40
C PHE A 86 7.26 -1.30 6.72
N VAL A 87 6.68 -2.49 6.74
CA VAL A 87 7.42 -3.73 7.07
C VAL A 87 7.47 -4.71 5.89
N HIS A 88 6.56 -4.60 4.93
CA HIS A 88 6.51 -5.52 3.80
C HIS A 88 5.91 -4.89 2.55
N GLY A 89 6.39 -5.34 1.37
CA GLY A 89 5.83 -5.02 0.06
C GLY A 89 6.66 -4.00 -0.73
N ALA A 90 6.03 -3.35 -1.69
CA ALA A 90 6.74 -2.54 -2.67
C ALA A 90 7.46 -1.33 -2.09
N LEU A 91 8.73 -1.14 -2.46
CA LEU A 91 9.49 0.08 -2.24
C LEU A 91 9.35 1.04 -3.44
N CYS A 92 9.35 2.34 -3.20
CA CYS A 92 9.45 3.37 -4.23
C CYS A 92 10.91 3.66 -4.56
N TYR A 93 11.20 3.90 -5.85
CA TYR A 93 12.52 4.34 -6.29
C TYR A 93 12.84 5.78 -5.86
N CYS A 94 11.82 6.63 -5.87
CA CYS A 94 11.90 8.04 -5.49
C CYS A 94 11.60 8.21 -3.99
N TYR A 95 12.04 9.32 -3.41
CA TYR A 95 11.65 9.74 -2.07
C TYR A 95 10.14 9.67 -1.87
N SER A 96 9.73 9.23 -0.69
CA SER A 96 8.32 9.10 -0.30
C SER A 96 7.58 10.41 -0.53
N GLY A 97 6.47 10.36 -1.28
CA GLY A 97 5.65 11.54 -1.58
C GLY A 97 6.15 12.45 -2.71
N GLN A 98 7.38 12.31 -3.20
CA GLN A 98 8.00 13.25 -4.14
C GLN A 98 8.02 12.78 -5.59
N CYS A 99 7.49 11.60 -5.89
CA CYS A 99 7.53 11.05 -7.25
C CYS A 99 6.45 11.65 -8.15
N LEU A 100 6.87 12.30 -9.22
CA LEU A 100 5.99 12.84 -10.27
C LEU A 100 5.99 12.00 -11.56
N LEU A 101 6.82 10.95 -11.64
CA LEU A 101 7.07 10.22 -12.90
C LEU A 101 5.77 9.69 -13.54
N SER A 102 4.89 9.08 -12.75
CA SER A 102 3.62 8.56 -13.25
C SER A 102 2.63 9.66 -13.67
N SER A 103 2.69 10.83 -13.03
CA SER A 103 1.87 11.98 -13.40
C SER A 103 2.34 12.59 -14.72
N MET A 104 3.67 12.72 -14.90
CA MET A 104 4.26 13.33 -16.10
C MET A 104 4.07 12.46 -17.34
N ILE A 105 4.24 11.14 -17.24
CA ILE A 105 4.13 10.23 -18.38
C ILE A 105 2.67 9.97 -18.78
N GLY A 106 1.76 9.84 -17.80
CA GLY A 106 0.41 9.36 -18.09
C GLY A 106 -0.71 10.04 -17.30
N GLY A 107 -0.48 11.22 -16.70
CA GLY A 107 -1.50 11.96 -15.93
C GLY A 107 -1.95 11.27 -14.64
N ARG A 108 -1.28 10.19 -14.21
CA ARG A 108 -1.70 9.34 -13.08
C ARG A 108 -0.87 9.67 -11.82
N SER A 109 -1.45 10.46 -10.92
CA SER A 109 -0.75 10.89 -9.71
C SER A 109 -0.56 9.75 -8.70
N GLY A 110 0.69 9.50 -8.32
CA GLY A 110 1.04 8.56 -7.24
C GLY A 110 0.46 8.99 -5.89
N ASN A 111 0.47 10.29 -5.60
CA ASN A 111 -0.06 10.85 -4.36
C ASN A 111 -1.60 10.76 -4.27
N ARG A 112 -2.27 10.53 -5.38
CA ARG A 112 -3.71 10.25 -5.44
C ARG A 112 -4.02 8.75 -5.55
N GLY A 113 -3.04 7.89 -5.26
CA GLY A 113 -3.21 6.43 -5.32
C GLY A 113 -3.32 5.85 -6.74
N GLN A 114 -2.98 6.61 -7.80
CA GLN A 114 -3.16 6.22 -9.19
C GLN A 114 -1.86 5.86 -9.91
N CYS A 115 -0.76 5.67 -9.18
CA CYS A 115 0.56 5.38 -9.75
C CYS A 115 0.52 4.18 -10.70
N ALA A 116 0.90 4.40 -11.98
CA ALA A 116 1.03 3.33 -12.99
C ALA A 116 2.34 2.51 -12.83
N GLN A 117 3.16 2.84 -11.86
CA GLN A 117 4.46 2.19 -11.57
C GLN A 117 5.43 2.21 -12.77
N PRO A 118 5.67 3.35 -13.44
CA PRO A 118 6.59 3.40 -14.58
C PRO A 118 8.01 2.98 -14.22
N CYS A 119 8.46 3.20 -12.96
CA CYS A 119 9.77 2.71 -12.47
C CYS A 119 9.93 1.18 -12.51
N ARG A 120 8.86 0.42 -12.77
CA ARG A 120 8.88 -1.04 -12.88
C ARG A 120 9.00 -1.55 -14.32
N LEU A 121 8.97 -0.63 -15.28
CA LEU A 121 9.15 -0.96 -16.70
C LEU A 121 10.64 -1.13 -17.01
N PRO A 122 10.98 -1.96 -18.01
CA PRO A 122 12.34 -2.03 -18.50
C PRO A 122 12.70 -0.76 -19.28
N TYR A 123 13.90 -0.23 -19.00
CA TYR A 123 14.47 0.92 -19.68
C TYR A 123 15.73 0.54 -20.42
N GLN A 124 15.99 1.22 -21.54
CA GLN A 124 17.18 1.07 -22.35
C GLN A 124 18.06 2.32 -22.21
N ILE A 125 19.37 2.13 -22.04
CA ILE A 125 20.37 3.19 -22.02
C ILE A 125 21.41 2.86 -23.07
N ASP A 126 21.74 3.84 -23.90
CA ASP A 126 22.82 3.75 -24.91
C ASP A 126 22.74 2.51 -25.81
N GLY A 127 21.56 2.15 -26.27
CA GLY A 127 21.36 1.00 -27.15
C GLY A 127 21.55 -0.38 -26.51
N LYS A 128 21.84 -0.45 -25.20
CA LYS A 128 21.94 -1.72 -24.46
C LYS A 128 20.57 -2.39 -24.33
N LYS A 129 20.56 -3.70 -24.03
CA LYS A 129 19.31 -4.43 -23.80
C LYS A 129 18.50 -3.76 -22.70
N PRO A 130 17.16 -3.64 -22.87
CA PRO A 130 16.30 -3.11 -21.83
C PRO A 130 16.45 -3.90 -20.52
N ALA A 131 16.51 -3.17 -19.39
CA ALA A 131 16.63 -3.75 -18.06
C ALA A 131 15.78 -2.97 -17.05
N ASP A 132 15.44 -3.59 -15.93
CA ASP A 132 14.61 -3.00 -14.88
C ASP A 132 15.45 -2.10 -13.96
N LEU A 133 16.00 -1.04 -14.52
CA LEU A 133 17.03 -0.20 -13.89
C LEU A 133 16.54 0.55 -12.64
N MET A 134 15.25 0.82 -12.55
CA MET A 134 14.62 1.54 -11.42
C MET A 134 13.72 0.64 -10.56
N SER A 135 13.69 -0.66 -10.83
CA SER A 135 12.81 -1.58 -10.11
C SER A 135 13.49 -2.12 -8.87
N LEU A 136 13.20 -1.54 -7.70
CA LEU A 136 13.69 -2.04 -6.43
C LEU A 136 13.13 -3.43 -6.12
N LYS A 137 13.86 -4.20 -5.30
CA LYS A 137 13.33 -5.35 -4.57
C LYS A 137 12.19 -4.92 -3.66
N ASP A 138 11.36 -5.86 -3.26
CA ASP A 138 10.31 -5.57 -2.29
C ASP A 138 10.89 -5.59 -0.86
N LEU A 139 10.30 -4.78 0.01
CA LEU A 139 10.65 -4.74 1.43
C LEU A 139 10.20 -6.03 2.12
N CYS A 140 11.05 -6.58 2.97
CA CYS A 140 10.69 -7.63 3.91
C CYS A 140 11.57 -7.51 5.16
N THR A 141 10.96 -7.12 6.27
CA THR A 141 11.66 -6.88 7.54
C THR A 141 11.45 -8.01 8.53
N ILE A 142 11.01 -9.18 8.08
CA ILE A 142 10.62 -10.27 8.99
C ILE A 142 11.80 -10.72 9.87
N ASP A 143 13.02 -10.68 9.35
CA ASP A 143 14.23 -11.06 10.10
C ASP A 143 14.66 -10.00 11.12
N ILE A 144 14.39 -8.73 10.84
CA ILE A 144 14.72 -7.58 11.70
C ILE A 144 13.51 -7.04 12.48
N LEU A 145 12.41 -7.78 12.50
CA LEU A 145 11.20 -7.39 13.20
C LEU A 145 11.41 -7.06 14.69
N PRO A 146 12.26 -7.82 15.42
CA PRO A 146 12.65 -7.45 16.79
C PRO A 146 13.21 -6.04 16.91
N GLU A 147 14.01 -5.61 15.94
CA GLU A 147 14.66 -4.30 15.99
C GLU A 147 13.64 -3.16 15.82
N LEU A 148 12.62 -3.36 14.97
CA LEU A 148 11.55 -2.41 14.82
C LEU A 148 10.72 -2.29 16.11
N ILE A 149 10.42 -3.43 16.76
CA ILE A 149 9.68 -3.47 18.02
C ILE A 149 10.48 -2.74 19.10
N ASP A 150 11.77 -3.04 19.24
CA ASP A 150 12.66 -2.43 20.22
C ASP A 150 12.90 -0.92 19.95
N ALA A 151 12.83 -0.50 18.70
CA ALA A 151 12.89 0.92 18.32
C ALA A 151 11.62 1.68 18.68
N GLY A 152 10.56 1.00 19.15
CA GLY A 152 9.30 1.60 19.56
C GLY A 152 8.35 1.90 18.41
N VAL A 153 8.42 1.13 17.32
CA VAL A 153 7.42 1.19 16.24
C VAL A 153 6.09 0.69 16.76
N ASP A 154 5.05 1.53 16.69
CA ASP A 154 3.73 1.24 17.26
C ASP A 154 2.82 0.49 16.27
N SER A 155 3.05 0.64 14.97
CA SER A 155 2.19 0.06 13.94
C SER A 155 3.00 -0.42 12.73
N PHE A 156 2.70 -1.65 12.29
CA PHE A 156 3.33 -2.25 11.12
C PHE A 156 2.46 -2.10 9.89
N LYS A 157 2.98 -1.44 8.86
CA LYS A 157 2.27 -1.20 7.62
C LYS A 157 2.74 -2.15 6.53
N ILE A 158 1.79 -2.88 5.95
CA ILE A 158 2.04 -3.76 4.82
C ILE A 158 1.57 -3.06 3.54
N GLU A 159 2.47 -2.87 2.56
CA GLU A 159 2.11 -2.36 1.25
C GLU A 159 1.50 -3.47 0.40
N GLY A 160 0.38 -3.19 -0.25
CA GLY A 160 -0.21 -4.20 -1.10
C GLY A 160 -1.71 -4.09 -1.32
N ARG A 161 -2.30 -2.88 -1.24
CA ARG A 161 -3.74 -2.64 -1.45
C ARG A 161 -4.30 -3.31 -2.71
N MET A 162 -3.49 -3.40 -3.76
CA MET A 162 -3.88 -3.98 -5.06
C MET A 162 -3.47 -5.45 -5.22
N LYS A 163 -3.09 -6.10 -4.12
CA LYS A 163 -2.68 -7.51 -4.14
C LYS A 163 -3.87 -8.44 -3.93
N GLN A 164 -3.68 -9.69 -4.34
CA GLN A 164 -4.69 -10.73 -4.14
C GLN A 164 -4.86 -11.07 -2.66
N PRO A 165 -6.02 -11.60 -2.25
CA PRO A 165 -6.28 -11.99 -0.86
C PRO A 165 -5.24 -12.94 -0.28
N GLU A 166 -4.70 -13.85 -1.11
CA GLU A 166 -3.65 -14.80 -0.73
C GLU A 166 -2.40 -14.09 -0.21
N TYR A 167 -1.99 -13.04 -0.89
CA TYR A 167 -0.85 -12.23 -0.45
C TYR A 167 -1.13 -11.59 0.91
N VAL A 168 -2.29 -10.95 1.04
CA VAL A 168 -2.67 -10.25 2.28
C VAL A 168 -2.68 -11.24 3.44
N TYR A 169 -3.36 -12.37 3.27
CA TYR A 169 -3.45 -13.41 4.29
C TYR A 169 -2.05 -13.92 4.71
N THR A 170 -1.24 -14.34 3.74
CA THR A 170 0.08 -14.91 4.02
C THR A 170 0.98 -13.91 4.73
N VAL A 171 1.05 -12.67 4.25
CA VAL A 171 1.92 -11.66 4.85
C VAL A 171 1.44 -11.30 6.25
N VAL A 172 0.14 -11.04 6.45
CA VAL A 172 -0.40 -10.71 7.79
C VAL A 172 -0.20 -11.86 8.77
N LYS A 173 -0.49 -13.11 8.36
CA LYS A 173 -0.27 -14.32 9.16
C LYS A 173 1.18 -14.40 9.64
N MET A 174 2.14 -14.17 8.74
CA MET A 174 3.57 -14.27 9.08
C MET A 174 4.01 -13.15 10.03
N TYR A 175 3.67 -11.91 9.73
CA TYR A 175 4.04 -10.81 10.62
C TYR A 175 3.37 -10.93 11.98
N ARG A 176 2.12 -11.37 12.07
CA ARG A 176 1.44 -11.63 13.35
C ARG A 176 2.14 -12.75 14.14
N LYS A 177 2.41 -13.90 13.49
CA LYS A 177 3.12 -15.03 14.08
C LYS A 177 4.46 -14.60 14.71
N TYR A 178 5.26 -13.85 13.96
CA TYR A 178 6.61 -13.50 14.37
C TYR A 178 6.65 -12.31 15.35
N ALA A 179 5.71 -11.39 15.27
CA ALA A 179 5.55 -10.35 16.29
C ALA A 179 5.16 -10.97 17.64
N ASP A 180 4.16 -11.87 17.65
CA ASP A 180 3.75 -12.58 18.87
C ASP A 180 4.88 -13.43 19.45
N HIS A 181 5.64 -14.10 18.56
CA HIS A 181 6.80 -14.88 18.98
C HIS A 181 7.83 -14.00 19.70
N TYR A 182 8.19 -12.85 19.13
CA TYR A 182 9.17 -11.96 19.76
C TYR A 182 8.65 -11.34 21.05
N LEU A 183 7.41 -10.88 21.09
CA LEU A 183 6.79 -10.37 22.32
C LEU A 183 6.75 -11.42 23.44
N LYS A 184 6.59 -12.70 23.09
CA LYS A 184 6.69 -13.82 24.06
C LYS A 184 8.11 -13.98 24.56
N LEU A 185 9.12 -13.94 23.68
CA LEU A 185 10.53 -14.01 24.08
C LEU A 185 10.89 -12.88 25.06
N GLN A 186 10.44 -11.64 24.79
CA GLN A 186 10.65 -10.51 25.71
C GLN A 186 10.02 -10.77 27.10
N LYS A 187 8.79 -11.31 27.15
CA LYS A 187 8.14 -11.66 28.41
C LYS A 187 8.88 -12.77 29.19
N GLU A 188 9.57 -13.65 28.47
CA GLU A 188 10.40 -14.71 29.05
C GLU A 188 11.82 -14.22 29.44
N GLY A 189 12.12 -12.92 29.27
CA GLY A 189 13.44 -12.35 29.54
C GLY A 189 14.53 -12.77 28.55
N LYS A 190 14.14 -13.28 27.38
CA LYS A 190 15.09 -13.66 26.30
C LYS A 190 15.34 -12.46 25.39
N ASP A 191 16.58 -12.35 24.93
CA ASP A 191 16.99 -11.31 24.01
C ASP A 191 16.72 -11.64 22.53
N ARG A 192 17.05 -10.70 21.63
CA ARG A 192 16.90 -10.86 20.19
C ARG A 192 17.62 -12.05 19.60
N SER A 193 18.69 -12.54 20.25
CA SER A 193 19.47 -13.67 19.74
C SER A 193 18.69 -14.97 19.72
N ALA A 194 17.60 -15.06 20.49
CA ALA A 194 16.68 -16.19 20.50
C ALA A 194 15.63 -16.15 19.35
N TYR A 195 15.47 -15.01 18.69
CA TYR A 195 14.52 -14.87 17.58
C TYR A 195 15.07 -15.51 16.31
N ARG A 196 14.26 -16.35 15.68
CA ARG A 196 14.58 -17.00 14.40
C ARG A 196 13.33 -17.11 13.54
N VAL A 197 13.49 -16.79 12.26
CA VAL A 197 12.46 -17.03 11.25
C VAL A 197 12.78 -18.33 10.52
N SER A 198 11.80 -19.22 10.39
CA SER A 198 12.01 -20.49 9.70
C SER A 198 12.20 -20.29 8.20
N GLU A 199 13.07 -21.10 7.58
CA GLU A 199 13.30 -21.06 6.15
C GLU A 199 12.04 -21.46 5.34
N ALA A 200 11.14 -22.26 5.92
CA ALA A 200 9.86 -22.60 5.32
C ALA A 200 8.96 -21.37 5.23
N ASP A 201 8.84 -20.60 6.31
CA ASP A 201 8.02 -19.38 6.33
C ASP A 201 8.59 -18.29 5.40
N LYS A 202 9.93 -18.17 5.31
CA LYS A 202 10.56 -17.27 4.33
C LYS A 202 10.23 -17.66 2.89
N ARG A 203 10.26 -18.96 2.59
CA ARG A 203 9.84 -19.46 1.27
C ARG A 203 8.37 -19.19 0.99
N GLU A 204 7.49 -19.36 1.99
CA GLU A 204 6.06 -19.05 1.87
C GLU A 204 5.84 -17.56 1.56
N LEU A 205 6.54 -16.65 2.25
CA LEU A 205 6.51 -15.22 1.93
C LEU A 205 6.97 -14.91 0.50
N LEU A 206 8.11 -15.51 0.07
CA LEU A 206 8.61 -15.34 -1.30
C LEU A 206 7.64 -15.86 -2.36
N ALA A 207 6.97 -16.97 -2.07
CA ALA A 207 5.98 -17.57 -2.97
C ALA A 207 4.70 -16.76 -3.08
N ALA A 208 4.28 -16.08 -1.99
CA ALA A 208 3.08 -15.26 -1.98
C ALA A 208 3.14 -14.12 -3.01
N TYR A 209 4.23 -13.38 -3.02
CA TYR A 209 4.54 -12.40 -4.07
C TYR A 209 5.90 -11.76 -3.85
N GLN A 210 6.68 -11.64 -4.90
CA GLN A 210 7.88 -10.80 -4.95
C GLN A 210 8.18 -10.42 -6.40
N ARG A 211 8.85 -9.28 -6.60
CA ARG A 211 9.24 -8.80 -7.95
C ARG A 211 10.65 -9.25 -8.32
N ARG A 212 11.59 -9.01 -7.43
CA ARG A 212 13.03 -9.17 -7.67
C ARG A 212 13.75 -9.77 -6.46
N GLY A 213 13.02 -10.38 -5.53
CA GLY A 213 13.48 -10.76 -4.21
C GLY A 213 13.17 -9.69 -3.17
N TYR A 214 13.66 -9.91 -1.97
CA TYR A 214 13.47 -9.05 -0.82
C TYR A 214 14.73 -8.31 -0.42
N CYS A 215 14.56 -7.17 0.25
CA CYS A 215 15.58 -6.43 0.98
C CYS A 215 14.96 -5.80 2.24
N GLU A 216 15.81 -5.34 3.15
CA GLU A 216 15.38 -4.66 4.39
C GLU A 216 15.12 -3.16 4.20
N GLY A 217 15.12 -2.69 2.94
CA GLY A 217 14.94 -1.27 2.62
C GLY A 217 16.09 -0.41 3.12
N TYR A 218 15.73 0.69 3.76
CA TYR A 218 16.70 1.66 4.27
C TYR A 218 16.98 1.51 5.78
N TYR A 219 16.42 0.53 6.46
CA TYR A 219 16.51 0.45 7.92
C TYR A 219 17.94 0.37 8.47
N HIS A 220 18.87 -0.24 7.72
CA HIS A 220 20.28 -0.37 8.12
C HIS A 220 21.24 0.42 7.25
N GLN A 221 20.81 0.96 6.12
CA GLN A 221 21.70 1.66 5.19
C GLN A 221 20.96 2.63 4.27
N HIS A 222 21.63 3.73 3.90
CA HIS A 222 21.19 4.58 2.82
C HIS A 222 21.72 4.05 1.48
N ASN A 223 20.83 3.89 0.47
CA ASN A 223 21.19 3.61 -0.92
C ASN A 223 22.06 2.36 -1.17
N GLY A 224 21.64 1.20 -0.66
CA GLY A 224 22.38 -0.06 -0.88
C GLY A 224 22.22 -0.63 -2.30
N ARG A 225 23.31 -1.18 -2.87
CA ARG A 225 23.28 -1.92 -4.16
C ARG A 225 22.37 -3.13 -4.13
N ASP A 226 22.21 -3.75 -2.97
CA ASP A 226 21.36 -4.91 -2.71
C ASP A 226 19.86 -4.60 -2.83
N MET A 227 19.45 -3.33 -2.84
CA MET A 227 18.07 -2.93 -3.05
C MET A 227 17.60 -3.12 -4.50
N ILE A 228 18.51 -3.28 -5.47
CA ILE A 228 18.20 -3.50 -6.89
C ILE A 228 18.67 -4.89 -7.30
N SER A 229 17.87 -5.59 -8.10
CA SER A 229 18.27 -6.81 -8.78
C SER A 229 17.87 -6.76 -10.24
N LEU A 230 18.84 -6.88 -11.14
CA LEU A 230 18.61 -6.97 -12.57
C LEU A 230 18.15 -8.38 -13.00
N LYS A 231 18.30 -9.38 -12.13
CA LYS A 231 17.86 -10.77 -12.37
C LYS A 231 16.59 -11.04 -11.61
N ARG A 232 15.59 -11.61 -12.28
CA ARG A 232 14.42 -12.17 -11.59
C ARG A 232 14.83 -13.44 -10.84
N PRO A 233 14.52 -13.57 -9.55
CA PRO A 233 14.59 -14.86 -8.89
C PRO A 233 13.71 -15.86 -9.64
N LYS A 234 14.12 -17.13 -9.69
CA LYS A 234 13.24 -18.20 -10.19
C LYS A 234 12.02 -18.20 -9.27
N ASN A 235 10.81 -18.09 -9.84
CA ASN A 235 9.57 -18.18 -9.08
C ASN A 235 9.53 -19.53 -8.38
N ALA A 236 9.51 -19.55 -7.08
CA ALA A 236 9.14 -20.72 -6.29
C ALA A 236 7.61 -20.89 -6.39
N LYS A 237 7.10 -21.34 -7.54
CA LYS A 237 5.69 -21.69 -7.72
C LYS A 237 5.31 -23.04 -7.09
N ASP A 238 6.18 -23.62 -6.31
CA ASP A 238 5.96 -24.96 -5.72
C ASP A 238 5.49 -24.93 -4.26
N GLY A 239 4.82 -23.88 -3.85
CA GLY A 239 4.11 -23.85 -2.57
C GLY A 239 2.66 -24.25 -2.79
N ASN A 240 2.32 -25.52 -2.59
CA ASN A 240 0.96 -25.92 -2.27
C ASN A 240 0.58 -25.24 -0.94
N THR A 241 -0.13 -24.14 -1.04
CA THR A 241 -0.82 -23.58 0.14
C THR A 241 -2.09 -24.41 0.32
N GLU A 242 -2.04 -25.40 1.21
CA GLU A 242 -3.13 -26.34 1.45
C GLU A 242 -4.37 -25.70 2.07
N GLU A 243 -4.25 -24.53 2.69
CA GLU A 243 -5.38 -23.81 3.26
C GLU A 243 -5.59 -22.48 2.53
N LYS A 244 -6.76 -22.37 1.91
CA LYS A 244 -7.25 -21.11 1.35
C LYS A 244 -8.49 -20.65 2.11
N PRO A 245 -8.36 -20.20 3.36
CA PRO A 245 -9.50 -19.83 4.21
C PRO A 245 -10.36 -18.71 3.62
N TRP A 246 -9.81 -17.96 2.62
CA TRP A 246 -10.55 -16.94 1.88
C TRP A 246 -11.44 -17.51 0.75
N GLN A 247 -11.33 -18.81 0.38
CA GLN A 247 -12.18 -19.39 -0.67
C GLN A 247 -13.63 -19.52 -0.24
N ASP A 248 -13.87 -19.64 1.05
CA ASP A 248 -15.22 -19.78 1.62
C ASP A 248 -15.92 -18.43 1.79
N ILE A 249 -15.20 -17.32 1.68
CA ILE A 249 -15.76 -15.96 1.76
C ILE A 249 -16.12 -15.48 0.35
N LYS A 250 -16.98 -16.22 -0.34
CA LYS A 250 -17.63 -15.72 -1.55
C LYS A 250 -18.86 -14.90 -1.15
N VAL A 251 -18.68 -13.73 -0.60
CA VAL A 251 -19.73 -12.71 -0.60
C VAL A 251 -19.78 -12.14 -2.01
N GLN A 252 -20.31 -12.90 -2.96
CA GLN A 252 -20.67 -12.41 -4.28
C GLN A 252 -22.18 -12.18 -4.28
N GLU A 253 -22.58 -10.95 -4.01
CA GLU A 253 -23.94 -10.53 -4.22
C GLU A 253 -24.19 -10.37 -5.73
N LYS A 254 -25.30 -10.95 -6.20
CA LYS A 254 -25.71 -10.78 -7.60
C LYS A 254 -26.35 -9.40 -7.75
N ILE A 255 -25.70 -8.55 -8.53
CA ILE A 255 -26.26 -7.25 -8.95
C ILE A 255 -26.69 -7.34 -10.41
N ASN A 256 -27.75 -6.64 -10.75
CA ASN A 256 -28.17 -6.47 -12.13
C ASN A 256 -27.62 -5.16 -12.68
N GLY A 257 -26.93 -5.21 -13.81
CA GLY A 257 -26.39 -4.04 -14.48
C GLY A 257 -26.88 -3.94 -15.92
N ILE A 258 -27.42 -2.80 -16.30
CA ILE A 258 -27.83 -2.48 -17.67
C ILE A 258 -26.95 -1.34 -18.16
N LEU A 259 -26.16 -1.58 -19.19
CA LEU A 259 -25.38 -0.56 -19.86
C LEU A 259 -26.05 -0.24 -21.20
N THR A 260 -26.46 1.01 -21.36
CA THR A 260 -27.09 1.51 -22.60
C THR A 260 -26.16 2.54 -23.23
N PHE A 261 -25.85 2.33 -24.53
CA PHE A 261 -25.18 3.36 -25.31
C PHE A 261 -25.65 3.36 -26.76
N SER A 262 -25.73 4.56 -27.30
CA SER A 262 -26.06 4.83 -28.69
C SER A 262 -25.18 5.96 -29.17
N VAL A 263 -24.73 5.93 -30.40
CA VAL A 263 -23.91 7.00 -30.99
C VAL A 263 -24.63 8.35 -30.85
N GLY A 264 -23.88 9.38 -30.44
CA GLY A 264 -24.40 10.73 -30.22
C GLY A 264 -25.17 10.92 -28.89
N LYS A 265 -25.28 9.88 -28.05
CA LYS A 265 -25.89 9.97 -26.70
C LYS A 265 -24.84 9.62 -25.63
N ARG A 266 -25.04 10.13 -24.44
CA ARG A 266 -24.19 9.74 -23.29
C ARG A 266 -24.46 8.28 -22.91
N ALA A 267 -23.39 7.53 -22.68
CA ALA A 267 -23.50 6.18 -22.13
C ALA A 267 -24.19 6.23 -20.76
N LYS A 268 -25.09 5.29 -20.48
CA LYS A 268 -25.82 5.20 -19.21
C LYS A 268 -25.66 3.79 -18.63
N LEU A 269 -25.18 3.71 -17.38
CA LEU A 269 -25.13 2.48 -16.62
C LEU A 269 -26.14 2.56 -15.49
N THR A 270 -27.06 1.62 -15.43
CA THR A 270 -28.01 1.44 -14.33
C THR A 270 -27.65 0.15 -13.61
N VAL A 271 -27.42 0.23 -12.29
CA VAL A 271 -27.10 -0.94 -11.45
C VAL A 271 -28.17 -1.06 -10.36
N SER A 272 -28.73 -2.25 -10.20
CA SER A 272 -29.76 -2.53 -9.20
C SER A 272 -29.37 -3.69 -8.28
N TYR A 273 -29.61 -3.50 -6.99
CA TYR A 273 -29.46 -4.50 -5.94
C TYR A 273 -30.60 -4.36 -4.93
N GLY A 274 -31.45 -5.39 -4.81
CA GLY A 274 -32.69 -5.31 -4.03
C GLY A 274 -33.54 -4.12 -4.49
N ASN A 275 -33.89 -3.26 -3.56
CA ASN A 275 -34.67 -2.04 -3.82
C ASN A 275 -33.82 -0.81 -4.15
N ILE A 276 -32.50 -0.96 -4.25
CA ILE A 276 -31.57 0.13 -4.54
C ILE A 276 -31.24 0.11 -6.02
N THR A 277 -31.43 1.25 -6.68
CA THR A 277 -31.03 1.45 -8.08
C THR A 277 -30.15 2.71 -8.16
N VAL A 278 -29.00 2.59 -8.78
CA VAL A 278 -28.06 3.69 -9.00
C VAL A 278 -27.82 3.84 -10.50
N GLU A 279 -27.86 5.08 -10.97
CA GLU A 279 -27.58 5.42 -12.35
C GLU A 279 -26.32 6.27 -12.46
N CYS A 280 -25.49 5.97 -13.45
CA CYS A 280 -24.30 6.75 -13.79
C CYS A 280 -24.30 7.05 -15.28
N THR A 281 -24.01 8.31 -15.64
CA THR A 281 -23.84 8.73 -17.03
C THR A 281 -22.38 8.93 -17.36
N GLY A 282 -21.94 8.30 -18.46
CA GLY A 282 -20.59 8.42 -18.99
C GLY A 282 -20.43 9.53 -20.04
N GLN A 283 -19.41 9.38 -20.85
CA GLN A 283 -19.13 10.27 -21.98
C GLN A 283 -20.12 10.00 -23.13
N GLU A 284 -20.16 10.93 -24.10
CA GLU A 284 -20.88 10.75 -25.34
C GLU A 284 -20.26 9.61 -26.17
N VAL A 285 -21.12 8.73 -26.66
CA VAL A 285 -20.71 7.56 -27.44
C VAL A 285 -20.42 7.99 -28.86
N GLN A 286 -19.21 7.71 -29.31
CA GLN A 286 -18.77 7.99 -30.67
C GLN A 286 -18.76 6.70 -31.49
N GLU A 287 -18.83 6.87 -32.81
CA GLU A 287 -18.72 5.74 -33.75
C GLU A 287 -17.34 5.08 -33.65
N ALA A 288 -17.31 3.76 -33.72
CA ALA A 288 -16.06 3.02 -33.59
C ALA A 288 -15.17 3.22 -34.82
N GLN A 289 -13.98 3.77 -34.63
CA GLN A 289 -13.03 4.04 -35.74
C GLN A 289 -12.26 2.82 -36.24
N LYS A 290 -12.10 1.77 -35.43
CA LYS A 290 -11.28 0.60 -35.79
C LYS A 290 -12.01 -0.73 -35.66
N GLN A 291 -12.72 -0.95 -34.57
CA GLN A 291 -13.45 -2.20 -34.32
C GLN A 291 -14.70 -1.88 -33.49
N PRO A 292 -15.86 -2.52 -33.78
CA PRO A 292 -17.04 -2.39 -32.95
C PRO A 292 -16.79 -2.92 -31.54
N LEU A 293 -17.51 -2.41 -30.57
CA LEU A 293 -17.47 -2.87 -29.18
C LEU A 293 -17.94 -4.32 -29.10
N ASP A 294 -17.11 -5.21 -28.55
CA ASP A 294 -17.45 -6.60 -28.27
C ASP A 294 -18.24 -6.68 -26.95
N PRO A 295 -19.49 -7.19 -26.97
CA PRO A 295 -20.31 -7.36 -25.78
C PRO A 295 -19.64 -8.16 -24.66
N LYS A 296 -18.90 -9.23 -25.01
CA LYS A 296 -18.17 -10.05 -24.01
C LYS A 296 -17.07 -9.26 -23.31
N ARG A 297 -16.40 -8.36 -24.04
CA ARG A 297 -15.35 -7.51 -23.49
C ARG A 297 -15.93 -6.47 -22.54
N ILE A 298 -17.10 -5.94 -22.89
CA ILE A 298 -17.85 -4.98 -22.04
C ILE A 298 -18.29 -5.69 -20.76
N GLU A 299 -18.93 -6.84 -20.85
CA GLU A 299 -19.37 -7.62 -19.70
C GLU A 299 -18.20 -7.97 -18.77
N LYS A 300 -17.07 -8.40 -19.32
CA LYS A 300 -15.83 -8.65 -18.56
C LYS A 300 -15.34 -7.37 -17.85
N GLN A 301 -15.48 -6.21 -18.46
CA GLN A 301 -15.07 -4.93 -17.85
C GLN A 301 -16.05 -4.48 -16.77
N MET A 302 -17.35 -4.65 -16.97
CA MET A 302 -18.38 -4.38 -15.97
C MET A 302 -18.26 -5.27 -14.73
N ARG A 303 -17.81 -6.52 -14.90
CA ARG A 303 -17.59 -7.46 -13.79
C ARG A 303 -16.32 -7.17 -12.98
N LYS A 304 -15.48 -6.23 -13.41
CA LYS A 304 -14.34 -5.77 -12.62
C LYS A 304 -14.83 -4.84 -11.51
N THR A 305 -15.08 -5.40 -10.34
CA THR A 305 -15.36 -4.66 -9.13
C THR A 305 -14.04 -4.27 -8.46
N GLY A 306 -13.85 -3.00 -8.26
CA GLY A 306 -12.73 -2.48 -7.49
C GLY A 306 -11.44 -2.30 -8.28
N ASN A 307 -11.03 -1.09 -8.35
CA ASN A 307 -9.67 -0.55 -8.27
C ASN A 307 -9.75 0.88 -7.83
#